data_285c175efa07f4b4271eb2c56db5fd69
#
_entry.id   285c175efa07f4b4271eb2c56db5fd69
#
_cell.length_a   1.000
_cell.length_b   1.000
_cell.length_c   1.000
_cell.angle_alpha   90.00
_cell.angle_beta   90.00
_cell.angle_gamma   90.00
#
_symmetry.space_group_name_H-M   'P 1'
#
loop_
_entity.id
_entity.type
_entity.pdbx_description
1 polymer ?
#
loop_
_entity_poly.entity_id
_entity_poly.type
_entity_poly.pdbx_seq_one_letter_code
_entity_poly.pdbx_strand_id
1 'polypeptide(L)'
;MKKTLQVINNLQKEKIIEGYAMGGATALLFYAEPALTFDVDIFVFLPDNKNTTTLLDLSPLYSSLKSKGYDAEKEHVMIEGIPVQFIPVYNPLIEDAVKQASIKEYEGIKIKVLSIEYLLAIMIDTNRPKDRERIGKLLDEVSFDQKALELILDRHSLRKKWEQQVGQK
;
A
#
# COMPACT_ATOMS: atom_id res chain seq x y z
N MET A 1 3.22 14.14 -8.47
CA MET A 1 3.28 13.41 -7.18
C MET A 1 2.93 14.29 -5.98
N LYS A 2 3.59 15.43 -5.74
CA LYS A 2 3.32 16.28 -4.55
C LYS A 2 1.85 16.66 -4.37
N LYS A 3 1.19 17.18 -5.41
CA LYS A 3 -0.25 17.53 -5.34
C LYS A 3 -1.15 16.33 -5.12
N THR A 4 -0.82 15.19 -5.74
CA THR A 4 -1.54 13.92 -5.54
C THR A 4 -1.52 13.50 -4.06
N LEU A 5 -0.35 13.55 -3.42
CA LEU A 5 -0.18 13.23 -2.00
C LEU A 5 -0.92 14.20 -1.08
N GLN A 6 -1.01 15.49 -1.45
CA GLN A 6 -1.82 16.47 -0.73
C GLN A 6 -3.31 16.12 -0.78
N VAL A 7 -3.81 15.69 -1.94
CA VAL A 7 -5.21 15.25 -2.07
C VAL A 7 -5.47 14.04 -1.18
N ILE A 8 -4.59 13.03 -1.18
CA ILE A 8 -4.73 11.84 -0.33
C ILE A 8 -4.75 12.24 1.17
N ASN A 9 -3.84 13.10 1.60
CA ASN A 9 -3.83 13.60 2.97
C ASN A 9 -5.13 14.35 3.33
N ASN A 10 -5.70 15.09 2.40
CA ASN A 10 -6.96 15.81 2.61
C ASN A 10 -8.14 14.86 2.78
N LEU A 11 -8.18 13.73 2.06
CA LEU A 11 -9.21 12.71 2.25
C LEU A 11 -9.25 12.20 3.70
N GLN A 12 -8.09 12.04 4.34
CA GLN A 12 -8.04 11.64 5.76
C GLN A 12 -8.45 12.80 6.68
N LYS A 13 -8.02 14.03 6.42
CA LYS A 13 -8.43 15.22 7.20
C LYS A 13 -9.94 15.46 7.15
N GLU A 14 -10.54 15.23 6.00
CA GLU A 14 -11.98 15.33 5.76
C GLU A 14 -12.77 14.11 6.26
N LYS A 15 -12.09 13.12 6.84
CA LYS A 15 -12.68 11.87 7.35
C LYS A 15 -13.40 11.04 6.27
N ILE A 16 -13.03 11.19 5.02
CA ILE A 16 -13.49 10.34 3.92
C ILE A 16 -12.85 8.96 4.03
N ILE A 17 -11.62 8.91 4.51
CA ILE A 17 -10.91 7.71 4.94
C ILE A 17 -10.43 7.89 6.38
N GLU A 18 -10.38 6.81 7.17
CA GLU A 18 -9.88 6.87 8.55
C GLU A 18 -8.36 6.84 8.65
N GLY A 19 -7.74 6.12 7.73
CA GLY A 19 -6.30 5.99 7.66
C GLY A 19 -5.88 5.44 6.31
N TYR A 20 -4.61 5.57 5.99
CA TYR A 20 -4.03 5.02 4.77
C TYR A 20 -2.55 4.70 4.93
N ALA A 21 -2.04 3.91 4.00
CA ALA A 21 -0.60 3.81 3.74
C ALA A 21 -0.35 3.57 2.25
N MET A 22 0.72 4.17 1.73
CA MET A 22 1.22 3.89 0.38
C MET A 22 1.89 2.52 0.38
N GLY A 23 1.51 1.69 -0.58
CA GLY A 23 2.09 0.37 -0.82
C GLY A 23 2.59 0.22 -2.25
N GLY A 24 2.61 -1.02 -2.74
CA GLY A 24 2.97 -1.34 -4.10
C GLY A 24 4.38 -0.92 -4.51
N ALA A 25 4.59 -0.77 -5.82
CA ALA A 25 5.88 -0.40 -6.36
C ALA A 25 6.30 1.04 -6.02
N THR A 26 5.33 1.95 -5.89
CA THR A 26 5.61 3.35 -5.53
C THR A 26 6.17 3.49 -4.12
N ALA A 27 5.74 2.65 -3.16
CA ALA A 27 6.31 2.63 -1.82
C ALA A 27 7.79 2.22 -1.82
N LEU A 28 8.22 1.39 -2.76
CA LEU A 28 9.62 0.96 -2.88
C LEU A 28 10.58 2.11 -3.20
N LEU A 29 10.09 3.21 -3.79
CA LEU A 29 10.88 4.42 -4.05
C LEU A 29 11.50 5.03 -2.78
N PHE A 30 10.96 4.71 -1.61
CA PHE A 30 11.49 5.15 -0.32
C PHE A 30 12.57 4.23 0.25
N TYR A 31 12.84 3.09 -0.38
CA TYR A 31 13.75 2.06 0.12
C TYR A 31 14.81 1.63 -0.89
N ALA A 32 14.51 1.69 -2.19
CA ALA A 32 15.38 1.22 -3.26
C ALA A 32 15.49 2.26 -4.39
N GLU A 33 16.42 2.02 -5.31
CA GLU A 33 16.45 2.79 -6.55
C GLU A 33 15.13 2.66 -7.34
N PRO A 34 14.72 3.74 -8.04
CA PRO A 34 13.42 3.77 -8.70
C PRO A 34 13.23 2.63 -9.71
N ALA A 35 12.27 1.75 -9.45
CA ALA A 35 11.67 0.96 -10.50
C ALA A 35 10.65 1.83 -11.24
N LEU A 36 10.51 1.66 -12.56
CA LEU A 36 9.44 2.31 -13.30
C LEU A 36 8.10 1.85 -12.74
N THR A 37 7.36 2.80 -12.16
CA THR A 37 5.98 2.59 -11.73
C THR A 37 5.13 3.74 -12.27
N PHE A 38 3.93 3.40 -12.73
CA PHE A 38 3.02 4.34 -13.37
C PHE A 38 1.81 4.66 -12.50
N ASP A 39 1.64 3.95 -11.40
CA ASP A 39 0.48 4.03 -10.52
C ASP A 39 0.90 4.13 -9.05
N VAL A 40 0.00 4.65 -8.24
CA VAL A 40 0.18 4.78 -6.80
C VAL A 40 -0.86 3.91 -6.10
N ASP A 41 -0.41 2.90 -5.37
CA ASP A 41 -1.26 2.03 -4.57
C ASP A 41 -1.45 2.61 -3.16
N ILE A 42 -2.68 2.92 -2.78
CA ILE A 42 -3.03 3.45 -1.47
C ILE A 42 -3.97 2.48 -0.76
N PHE A 43 -3.48 1.82 0.26
CA PHE A 43 -4.31 1.02 1.16
C PHE A 43 -5.04 1.94 2.12
N VAL A 44 -6.35 1.75 2.27
CA VAL A 44 -7.21 2.64 3.05
C VAL A 44 -8.04 1.89 4.09
N PHE A 45 -8.14 2.49 5.29
CA PHE A 45 -9.20 2.19 6.24
C PHE A 45 -10.40 3.07 5.91
N LEU A 46 -11.53 2.41 5.68
CA LEU A 46 -12.79 3.08 5.43
C LEU A 46 -13.52 3.35 6.76
N PRO A 47 -14.26 4.46 6.88
CA PRO A 47 -15.09 4.70 8.05
C PRO A 47 -16.10 3.58 8.25
N ASP A 48 -16.32 3.19 9.52
CA ASP A 48 -17.33 2.20 9.89
C ASP A 48 -18.73 2.73 9.55
N ASN A 49 -19.28 2.28 8.46
CA ASN A 49 -20.69 2.45 8.15
C ASN A 49 -21.49 1.42 8.96
N LYS A 50 -22.02 1.83 10.10
CA LYS A 50 -22.85 1.01 11.01
C LYS A 50 -24.08 0.35 10.34
N ASN A 51 -24.34 0.64 9.07
CA ASN A 51 -25.51 0.18 8.31
C ASN A 51 -25.21 -0.79 7.16
N THR A 52 -23.97 -1.16 6.92
CA THR A 52 -23.63 -2.10 5.86
C THR A 52 -22.86 -3.30 6.43
N THR A 53 -23.57 -4.37 6.61
CA THR A 53 -22.97 -5.70 6.74
C THR A 53 -22.21 -6.05 5.46
N THR A 54 -20.90 -6.21 5.56
CA THR A 54 -20.06 -7.08 4.74
C THR A 54 -19.38 -6.61 3.47
N LEU A 55 -19.46 -5.39 2.99
CA LEU A 55 -18.69 -4.99 1.81
C LEU A 55 -17.81 -3.79 2.09
N LEU A 56 -16.53 -3.93 1.73
CA LEU A 56 -15.55 -2.85 1.69
C LEU A 56 -15.96 -1.88 0.58
N ASP A 57 -16.88 -0.96 0.91
CA ASP A 57 -17.50 -0.07 -0.06
C ASP A 57 -16.69 1.21 -0.24
N LEU A 58 -16.03 1.31 -1.39
CA LEU A 58 -15.27 2.51 -1.80
C LEU A 58 -16.16 3.62 -2.41
N SER A 59 -17.47 3.40 -2.57
CA SER A 59 -18.37 4.37 -3.22
C SER A 59 -18.36 5.76 -2.60
N PRO A 60 -18.34 5.93 -1.26
CA PRO A 60 -18.24 7.27 -0.65
C PRO A 60 -16.93 7.98 -0.99
N LEU A 61 -15.81 7.23 -1.04
CA LEU A 61 -14.51 7.76 -1.44
C LEU A 61 -14.52 8.24 -2.89
N TYR A 62 -15.00 7.40 -3.80
CA TYR A 62 -15.11 7.76 -5.22
C TYR A 62 -16.05 8.92 -5.47
N SER A 63 -17.17 9.00 -4.76
CA SER A 63 -18.10 10.12 -4.83
C SER A 63 -17.45 11.44 -4.37
N SER A 64 -16.68 11.40 -3.28
CA SER A 64 -15.92 12.55 -2.80
C SER A 64 -14.86 13.01 -3.82
N LEU A 65 -14.11 12.06 -4.41
CA LEU A 65 -13.12 12.38 -5.44
C LEU A 65 -13.76 12.98 -6.68
N LYS A 66 -14.90 12.44 -7.13
CA LYS A 66 -15.66 12.97 -8.26
C LYS A 66 -16.14 14.39 -8.02
N SER A 67 -16.63 14.70 -6.80
CA SER A 67 -17.03 16.07 -6.44
C SER A 67 -15.86 17.07 -6.46
N LYS A 68 -14.64 16.59 -6.34
CA LYS A 68 -13.40 17.37 -6.45
C LYS A 68 -12.87 17.45 -7.89
N GLY A 69 -13.56 16.85 -8.87
CA GLY A 69 -13.17 16.84 -10.28
C GLY A 69 -12.24 15.70 -10.69
N TYR A 70 -12.10 14.66 -9.87
CA TYR A 70 -11.29 13.49 -10.19
C TYR A 70 -12.19 12.32 -10.61
N ASP A 71 -12.08 11.88 -11.85
CA ASP A 71 -12.86 10.77 -12.38
C ASP A 71 -12.13 9.44 -12.27
N ALA A 72 -12.91 8.39 -12.02
CA ALA A 72 -12.41 7.03 -12.00
C ALA A 72 -12.33 6.47 -13.43
N GLU A 73 -11.19 5.88 -13.75
CA GLU A 73 -10.94 5.13 -14.97
C GLU A 73 -10.58 3.68 -14.60
N LYS A 74 -11.54 2.77 -14.76
CA LYS A 74 -11.42 1.36 -14.32
C LYS A 74 -11.18 1.31 -12.81
N GLU A 75 -10.03 0.79 -12.38
CA GLU A 75 -9.61 0.64 -10.99
C GLU A 75 -8.78 1.82 -10.44
N HIS A 76 -8.49 2.81 -11.28
CA HIS A 76 -7.69 3.98 -10.93
C HIS A 76 -8.51 5.26 -10.94
N VAL A 77 -8.10 6.22 -10.13
CA VAL A 77 -8.56 7.61 -10.20
C VAL A 77 -7.40 8.46 -10.63
N MET A 78 -7.59 9.28 -11.66
CA MET A 78 -6.57 10.23 -12.11
C MET A 78 -6.54 11.43 -11.18
N ILE A 79 -5.57 11.48 -10.27
CA ILE A 79 -5.40 12.58 -9.31
C ILE A 79 -4.17 13.39 -9.69
N GLU A 80 -4.39 14.63 -10.13
CA GLU A 80 -3.32 15.54 -10.56
C GLU A 80 -2.40 14.89 -11.62
N GLY A 81 -2.99 14.16 -12.56
CA GLY A 81 -2.29 13.49 -13.65
C GLY A 81 -1.58 12.19 -13.29
N ILE A 82 -1.80 11.67 -12.08
CA ILE A 82 -1.23 10.40 -11.63
C ILE A 82 -2.35 9.40 -11.36
N PRO A 83 -2.28 8.19 -11.93
CA PRO A 83 -3.25 7.13 -11.61
C PRO A 83 -3.02 6.63 -10.18
N VAL A 84 -4.08 6.68 -9.38
CA VAL A 84 -4.09 6.22 -7.99
C VAL A 84 -5.11 5.09 -7.85
N GLN A 85 -4.67 3.95 -7.34
CA GLN A 85 -5.53 2.85 -6.97
C GLN A 85 -5.77 2.87 -5.46
N PHE A 86 -7.02 2.96 -5.05
CA PHE A 86 -7.40 2.81 -3.65
C PHE A 86 -7.79 1.36 -3.38
N ILE A 87 -7.14 0.77 -2.40
CA ILE A 87 -7.32 -0.64 -2.02
C ILE A 87 -7.83 -0.66 -0.57
N PRO A 88 -9.06 -1.10 -0.33
CA PRO A 88 -9.54 -1.21 1.05
C PRO A 88 -8.74 -2.28 1.79
N VAL A 89 -8.51 -2.07 3.08
CA VAL A 89 -7.91 -3.09 3.94
C VAL A 89 -8.83 -4.32 3.96
N TYR A 90 -8.36 -5.45 3.43
CA TYR A 90 -9.18 -6.63 3.16
C TYR A 90 -8.77 -7.89 3.92
N ASN A 91 -7.63 -7.87 4.61
CA ASN A 91 -7.15 -9.00 5.41
C ASN A 91 -6.28 -8.53 6.58
N PRO A 92 -5.99 -9.40 7.57
CA PRO A 92 -5.17 -9.06 8.73
C PRO A 92 -3.75 -8.62 8.39
N LEU A 93 -3.13 -9.16 7.34
CA LEU A 93 -1.78 -8.75 6.92
C LEU A 93 -1.75 -7.29 6.48
N ILE A 94 -2.69 -6.90 5.63
CA ILE A 94 -2.82 -5.51 5.15
C ILE A 94 -3.21 -4.58 6.30
N GLU A 95 -4.08 -5.03 7.20
CA GLU A 95 -4.47 -4.25 8.38
C GLU A 95 -3.25 -3.92 9.26
N ASP A 96 -2.45 -4.91 9.60
CA ASP A 96 -1.22 -4.70 10.37
C ASP A 96 -0.23 -3.82 9.62
N ALA A 97 -0.07 -4.05 8.31
CA ALA A 97 0.83 -3.26 7.48
C ALA A 97 0.49 -1.77 7.52
N VAL A 98 -0.79 -1.42 7.37
CA VAL A 98 -1.24 -0.01 7.40
C VAL A 98 -1.12 0.58 8.81
N LYS A 99 -1.45 -0.18 9.86
CA LYS A 99 -1.29 0.26 11.25
C LYS A 99 0.18 0.53 11.63
N GLN A 100 1.11 -0.26 11.10
CA GLN A 100 2.56 -0.16 11.36
C GLN A 100 3.30 0.71 10.34
N ALA A 101 2.59 1.34 9.42
CA ALA A 101 3.20 2.19 8.39
C ALA A 101 3.96 3.36 9.01
N SER A 102 5.12 3.66 8.45
CA SER A 102 5.99 4.75 8.90
C SER A 102 5.71 6.05 8.13
N ILE A 103 5.95 7.17 8.78
CA ILE A 103 5.87 8.48 8.13
C ILE A 103 7.15 8.69 7.34
N LYS A 104 7.01 8.97 6.05
CA LYS A 104 8.06 9.39 5.14
C LYS A 104 7.74 10.80 4.63
N GLU A 105 8.72 11.46 4.06
CA GLU A 105 8.55 12.79 3.48
C GLU A 105 8.93 12.78 1.99
N TYR A 106 8.06 13.38 1.17
CA TYR A 106 8.29 13.60 -0.24
C TYR A 106 8.02 15.07 -0.58
N GLU A 107 9.06 15.81 -0.95
CA GLU A 107 8.97 17.25 -1.28
C GLU A 107 8.22 18.10 -0.23
N GLY A 108 8.50 17.84 1.06
CA GLY A 108 7.86 18.52 2.18
C GLY A 108 6.47 17.98 2.57
N ILE A 109 5.95 16.96 1.89
CA ILE A 109 4.68 16.31 2.20
C ILE A 109 4.93 15.05 3.00
N LYS A 110 4.40 15.00 4.22
CA LYS A 110 4.43 13.80 5.06
C LYS A 110 3.35 12.82 4.60
N ILE A 111 3.74 11.57 4.41
CA ILE A 111 2.84 10.48 4.01
C ILE A 111 3.17 9.23 4.81
N LYS A 112 2.19 8.34 4.96
CA LYS A 112 2.40 7.01 5.53
C LYS A 112 2.77 6.04 4.42
N VAL A 113 3.85 5.28 4.64
CA VAL A 113 4.38 4.31 3.68
C VAL A 113 4.55 2.97 4.41
N LEU A 114 4.14 1.88 3.78
CA LEU A 114 4.35 0.53 4.31
C LEU A 114 5.85 0.28 4.50
N SER A 115 6.22 -0.39 5.59
CA SER A 115 7.62 -0.77 5.80
C SER A 115 8.08 -1.81 4.77
N ILE A 116 9.37 -1.92 4.55
CA ILE A 116 9.94 -2.87 3.60
C ILE A 116 9.60 -4.33 3.98
N GLU A 117 9.54 -4.64 5.27
CA GLU A 117 9.19 -5.97 5.75
C GLU A 117 7.74 -6.34 5.41
N TYR A 118 6.79 -5.42 5.56
CA TYR A 118 5.41 -5.63 5.14
C TYR A 118 5.26 -5.67 3.63
N LEU A 119 6.00 -4.86 2.87
CA LEU A 119 6.02 -4.93 1.41
C LEU A 119 6.51 -6.30 0.92
N LEU A 120 7.58 -6.84 1.53
CA LEU A 120 8.06 -8.20 1.24
C LEU A 120 7.01 -9.25 1.58
N ALA A 121 6.39 -9.19 2.78
CA ALA A 121 5.36 -10.13 3.20
C ALA A 121 4.14 -10.12 2.26
N ILE A 122 3.69 -8.94 1.83
CA ILE A 122 2.58 -8.80 0.88
C ILE A 122 2.93 -9.41 -0.48
N MET A 123 4.15 -9.17 -0.98
CA MET A 123 4.61 -9.77 -2.24
C MET A 123 4.71 -11.30 -2.17
N ILE A 124 5.15 -11.84 -1.02
CA ILE A 124 5.15 -13.29 -0.76
C ILE A 124 3.72 -13.84 -0.76
N ASP A 125 2.78 -13.15 -0.13
CA ASP A 125 1.40 -13.61 -0.05
C ASP A 125 0.70 -13.58 -1.42
N THR A 126 0.86 -12.50 -2.17
CA THR A 126 0.27 -12.35 -3.52
C THR A 126 0.93 -13.23 -4.57
N ASN A 127 2.24 -13.49 -4.44
CA ASN A 127 3.01 -14.41 -5.28
C ASN A 127 2.85 -14.22 -6.81
N ARG A 128 2.67 -12.98 -7.27
CA ARG A 128 2.60 -12.67 -8.70
C ARG A 128 4.00 -12.80 -9.33
N PRO A 129 4.12 -13.10 -10.64
CA PRO A 129 5.42 -13.18 -11.31
C PRO A 129 6.30 -11.94 -11.09
N LYS A 130 5.73 -10.74 -11.21
CA LYS A 130 6.42 -9.48 -10.96
C LYS A 130 6.87 -9.29 -9.50
N ASP A 131 6.16 -9.90 -8.55
CA ASP A 131 6.51 -9.81 -7.13
C ASP A 131 7.73 -10.68 -6.82
N ARG A 132 7.83 -11.87 -7.42
CA ARG A 132 9.01 -12.76 -7.25
C ARG A 132 10.30 -12.13 -7.77
N GLU A 133 10.23 -11.46 -8.92
CA GLU A 133 11.36 -10.71 -9.47
C GLU A 133 11.79 -9.58 -8.54
N ARG A 134 10.82 -8.81 -8.05
CA ARG A 134 11.06 -7.69 -7.11
C ARG A 134 11.63 -8.15 -5.79
N ILE A 135 11.14 -9.24 -5.22
CA ILE A 135 11.66 -9.82 -3.97
C ILE A 135 13.14 -10.12 -4.12
N GLY A 136 13.55 -10.82 -5.20
CA GLY A 136 14.96 -11.15 -5.45
C GLY A 136 15.84 -9.90 -5.46
N LYS A 137 15.43 -8.87 -6.19
CA LYS A 137 16.14 -7.59 -6.25
C LYS A 137 16.21 -6.87 -4.89
N LEU A 138 15.10 -6.82 -4.16
CA LEU A 138 15.04 -6.15 -2.87
C LEU A 138 15.93 -6.82 -1.82
N LEU A 139 15.98 -8.14 -1.79
CA LEU A 139 16.83 -8.89 -0.86
C LEU A 139 18.33 -8.64 -1.11
N ASP A 140 18.71 -8.34 -2.33
CA ASP A 140 20.10 -8.05 -2.71
C ASP A 140 20.47 -6.56 -2.46
N GLU A 141 19.51 -5.63 -2.58
CA GLU A 141 19.79 -4.18 -2.64
C GLU A 141 19.36 -3.39 -1.38
N VAL A 142 18.42 -3.93 -0.59
CA VAL A 142 17.77 -3.16 0.49
C VAL A 142 18.07 -3.77 1.86
N SER A 143 18.44 -2.93 2.81
CA SER A 143 18.51 -3.33 4.22
C SER A 143 17.10 -3.37 4.82
N PHE A 144 16.80 -4.44 5.54
CA PHE A 144 15.55 -4.62 6.28
C PHE A 144 15.81 -5.32 7.62
N ASP A 145 14.87 -5.21 8.54
CA ASP A 145 14.93 -5.90 9.82
C ASP A 145 14.46 -7.35 9.66
N GLN A 146 15.44 -8.28 9.62
CA GLN A 146 15.16 -9.70 9.44
C GLN A 146 14.27 -10.26 10.56
N LYS A 147 14.48 -9.85 11.81
CA LYS A 147 13.66 -10.32 12.95
C LYS A 147 12.23 -9.83 12.83
N ALA A 148 12.03 -8.57 12.44
CA ALA A 148 10.71 -8.02 12.19
C ALA A 148 10.01 -8.76 11.06
N LEU A 149 10.71 -9.03 9.96
CA LEU A 149 10.15 -9.83 8.84
C LEU A 149 9.74 -11.24 9.29
N GLU A 150 10.60 -11.94 10.03
CA GLU A 150 10.29 -13.27 10.54
C GLU A 150 9.04 -13.28 11.43
N LEU A 151 8.89 -12.29 12.31
CA LEU A 151 7.69 -12.13 13.15
C LEU A 151 6.43 -11.91 12.33
N ILE A 152 6.51 -11.12 11.25
CA ILE A 152 5.39 -10.87 10.33
C ILE A 152 5.03 -12.16 9.61
N LEU A 153 6.01 -12.87 9.07
CA LEU A 153 5.80 -14.14 8.35
C LEU A 153 5.13 -15.20 9.25
N ASP A 154 5.57 -15.30 10.52
CA ASP A 154 4.98 -16.24 11.48
C ASP A 154 3.56 -15.84 11.86
N ARG A 155 3.33 -14.56 12.18
CA ARG A 155 2.01 -14.04 12.56
C ARG A 155 0.96 -14.27 11.48
N HIS A 156 1.34 -14.14 10.22
CA HIS A 156 0.42 -14.26 9.08
C HIS A 156 0.52 -15.60 8.34
N SER A 157 1.19 -16.60 8.93
CA SER A 157 1.33 -17.96 8.36
C SER A 157 1.97 -17.99 6.96
N LEU A 158 2.95 -17.11 6.72
CA LEU A 158 3.62 -16.95 5.44
C LEU A 158 4.98 -17.63 5.36
N ARG A 159 5.50 -18.20 6.46
CA ARG A 159 6.85 -18.81 6.50
C ARG A 159 7.03 -19.87 5.43
N LYS A 160 6.07 -20.76 5.26
CA LYS A 160 6.13 -21.80 4.22
C LYS A 160 6.20 -21.21 2.81
N LYS A 161 5.39 -20.19 2.53
CA LYS A 161 5.45 -19.49 1.23
C LYS A 161 6.80 -18.80 1.02
N TRP A 162 7.35 -18.20 2.07
CA TRP A 162 8.68 -17.59 2.04
C TRP A 162 9.75 -18.60 1.68
N GLU A 163 9.81 -19.75 2.37
CA GLU A 163 10.78 -20.83 2.11
C GLU A 163 10.67 -21.37 0.68
N GLN A 164 9.44 -21.50 0.16
CA GLN A 164 9.22 -21.97 -1.21
C GLN A 164 9.68 -20.96 -2.27
N GLN A 165 9.56 -19.66 -2.00
CA GLN A 165 9.87 -18.60 -2.98
C GLN A 165 11.31 -18.09 -2.87
N VAL A 166 11.88 -18.05 -1.68
CA VAL A 166 13.16 -17.43 -1.36
C VAL A 166 14.21 -18.47 -0.92
N GLY A 167 13.81 -19.48 -0.20
CA GLY A 167 14.72 -20.50 0.38
C GLY A 167 15.37 -21.47 -0.61
N GLN A 168 15.17 -21.26 -1.91
CA GLN A 168 15.76 -22.06 -2.99
C GLN A 168 17.00 -21.39 -3.65
N LYS A 169 17.58 -20.40 -2.98
CA LYS A 169 18.85 -19.79 -3.41
C LYS A 169 20.05 -20.44 -2.72
#